data_1a1b3f680db1eec12943dceac42bd117
#
_entry.id   1a1b3f680db1eec12943dceac42bd117
#
_cell.length_a   1.000
_cell.length_b   1.000
_cell.length_c   1.000
_cell.angle_alpha   90.00
_cell.angle_beta   90.00
_cell.angle_gamma   90.00
#
_symmetry.space_group_name_H-M   'P 1'
#
loop_
_entity.id
_entity.type
_entity.pdbx_description
1 polymer ?
#
loop_
_entity_poly.entity_id
_entity_poly.type
_entity_poly.pdbx_seq_one_letter_code
_entity_poly.pdbx_strand_id
1 'polypeptide(L)'
;MRYADGDPAGRQTITVAALKERCHGPSVRIAEELNIRGMVVANDAYGEFPKTLVLEDGTGGIEILADLPDLSHDYELGCSMTVLCNGLSLGDYGGKIQMGAPSEGSYPVARIPAERIARHLRRNSGNIGGRIPLTLGFDDLASHLISRYVRFAHVRFATEEQGLPFCDRDPESGEPLPTDRHLVDDGNDTLVVRTLPGCEYANEPLPAGRGSINGILDYFNGTYQLRIVNRELDFAP
;
A
#
# COMPACT_ATOMS: atom_id res chain seq x y z
N MET A 1 -6.94 -25.79 -0.69
CA MET A 1 -5.68 -25.95 -1.46
C MET A 1 -4.52 -26.07 -0.47
N ARG A 2 -3.64 -27.09 -0.54
CA ARG A 2 -2.53 -27.24 0.43
C ARG A 2 -1.41 -26.32 0.00
N TYR A 3 -1.10 -25.30 0.77
CA TYR A 3 0.06 -24.45 0.61
C TYR A 3 1.30 -25.22 1.08
N ALA A 4 2.24 -25.47 0.18
CA ALA A 4 3.50 -26.15 0.52
C ALA A 4 4.44 -25.13 1.18
N ASP A 5 4.81 -25.40 2.43
CA ASP A 5 6.00 -24.82 3.07
C ASP A 5 7.23 -25.31 2.34
N GLY A 6 7.87 -24.44 1.59
CA GLY A 6 9.13 -24.75 0.93
C GLY A 6 9.40 -23.80 -0.22
N ASP A 7 10.55 -23.16 -0.18
CA ASP A 7 11.13 -22.49 -1.32
C ASP A 7 11.27 -23.51 -2.46
N PRO A 8 10.64 -23.33 -3.63
CA PRO A 8 10.89 -24.22 -4.75
C PRO A 8 12.39 -24.15 -5.07
N ALA A 9 13.05 -25.28 -4.97
CA ALA A 9 14.49 -25.46 -5.03
C ALA A 9 15.20 -24.52 -5.99
N GLY A 10 16.17 -23.76 -5.49
CA GLY A 10 17.10 -22.96 -6.25
C GLY A 10 16.81 -21.47 -6.40
N ARG A 11 15.72 -20.93 -5.82
CA ARG A 11 15.45 -19.48 -5.90
C ARG A 11 16.13 -18.71 -4.77
N GLN A 12 16.74 -17.59 -5.13
CA GLN A 12 17.33 -16.67 -4.16
C GLN A 12 16.24 -15.81 -3.51
N THR A 13 16.14 -15.85 -2.18
CA THR A 13 15.33 -14.89 -1.43
C THR A 13 16.11 -13.61 -1.21
N ILE A 14 15.54 -12.47 -1.59
CA ILE A 14 16.12 -11.14 -1.34
C ILE A 14 15.12 -10.28 -0.56
N THR A 15 15.58 -9.16 -0.01
CA THR A 15 14.73 -8.22 0.69
C THR A 15 13.94 -7.34 -0.27
N VAL A 16 12.84 -6.74 0.21
CA VAL A 16 12.05 -5.77 -0.57
C VAL A 16 12.90 -4.56 -0.96
N ALA A 17 13.75 -4.05 -0.05
CA ALA A 17 14.67 -2.95 -0.37
C ALA A 17 15.61 -3.32 -1.52
N ALA A 18 16.30 -4.48 -1.43
CA ALA A 18 17.21 -4.94 -2.48
C ALA A 18 16.50 -5.22 -3.82
N LEU A 19 15.22 -5.62 -3.78
CA LEU A 19 14.42 -5.75 -4.99
C LEU A 19 14.12 -4.39 -5.63
N LYS A 20 13.70 -3.41 -4.84
CA LYS A 20 13.39 -2.04 -5.33
C LYS A 20 14.61 -1.37 -5.96
N GLU A 21 15.80 -1.59 -5.43
CA GLU A 21 17.06 -1.07 -5.98
C GLU A 21 17.33 -1.55 -7.41
N ARG A 22 16.71 -2.64 -7.85
CA ARG A 22 16.85 -3.16 -9.23
C ARG A 22 16.03 -2.39 -10.26
N CYS A 23 15.13 -1.50 -9.82
CA CYS A 23 14.33 -0.68 -10.71
C CYS A 23 15.16 0.51 -11.23
N HIS A 24 15.87 0.30 -12.33
CA HIS A 24 16.62 1.35 -13.00
C HIS A 24 15.84 1.84 -14.23
N GLY A 25 15.20 3.01 -14.11
CA GLY A 25 14.36 3.58 -15.16
C GLY A 25 12.87 3.27 -14.97
N PRO A 26 12.03 3.58 -15.97
CA PRO A 26 10.58 3.56 -15.81
C PRO A 26 9.98 2.17 -15.58
N SER A 27 10.61 1.12 -16.15
CA SER A 27 10.20 -0.28 -15.96
C SER A 27 11.35 -1.24 -16.21
N VAL A 28 11.46 -2.28 -15.36
CA VAL A 28 12.49 -3.33 -15.47
C VAL A 28 11.85 -4.69 -15.26
N ARG A 29 12.01 -5.59 -16.25
CA ARG A 29 11.56 -6.97 -16.12
C ARG A 29 12.56 -7.79 -15.31
N ILE A 30 12.06 -8.59 -14.36
CA ILE A 30 12.86 -9.50 -13.53
C ILE A 30 13.02 -10.81 -14.29
N ALA A 31 14.23 -11.11 -14.72
CA ALA A 31 14.58 -12.37 -15.43
C ALA A 31 15.13 -13.44 -14.48
N GLU A 32 15.67 -13.04 -13.34
CA GLU A 32 16.31 -13.92 -12.37
C GLU A 32 15.28 -14.71 -11.54
N GLU A 33 15.66 -15.90 -11.09
CA GLU A 33 14.89 -16.74 -10.18
C GLU A 33 14.98 -16.19 -8.75
N LEU A 34 14.28 -15.08 -8.52
CA LEU A 34 14.21 -14.36 -7.24
C LEU A 34 12.87 -14.56 -6.58
N ASN A 35 12.86 -14.49 -5.27
CA ASN A 35 11.65 -14.30 -4.48
C ASN A 35 11.86 -13.26 -3.37
N ILE A 36 10.77 -12.65 -2.92
CA ILE A 36 10.69 -11.86 -1.69
C ILE A 36 9.68 -12.50 -0.75
N ARG A 37 9.86 -12.27 0.55
CA ARG A 37 8.92 -12.71 1.58
C ARG A 37 8.57 -11.52 2.48
N GLY A 38 7.32 -11.46 2.90
CA GLY A 38 6.88 -10.39 3.78
C GLY A 38 5.49 -10.64 4.33
N MET A 39 4.97 -9.62 5.00
CA MET A 39 3.61 -9.57 5.53
C MET A 39 2.74 -8.68 4.66
N VAL A 40 1.49 -9.08 4.42
CA VAL A 40 0.49 -8.23 3.78
C VAL A 40 0.04 -7.16 4.76
N VAL A 41 0.36 -5.90 4.46
CA VAL A 41 0.02 -4.74 5.31
C VAL A 41 -1.14 -3.93 4.77
N ALA A 42 -1.47 -4.05 3.48
CA ALA A 42 -2.70 -3.52 2.88
C ALA A 42 -3.19 -4.42 1.75
N ASN A 43 -4.50 -4.44 1.55
CA ASN A 43 -5.20 -5.16 0.49
C ASN A 43 -6.50 -4.41 0.13
N ASP A 44 -7.34 -5.02 -0.70
CA ASP A 44 -8.57 -4.42 -1.22
C ASP A 44 -9.80 -4.54 -0.29
N ALA A 45 -9.66 -5.12 0.92
CA ALA A 45 -10.78 -5.36 1.83
C ALA A 45 -11.65 -4.13 2.11
N TYR A 46 -11.06 -2.95 2.17
CA TYR A 46 -11.75 -1.71 2.53
C TYR A 46 -11.85 -0.71 1.37
N GLY A 47 -11.52 -1.13 0.15
CA GLY A 47 -11.69 -0.37 -1.09
C GLY A 47 -10.65 0.71 -1.37
N GLU A 48 -9.70 0.99 -0.44
CA GLU A 48 -8.64 1.98 -0.68
C GLU A 48 -7.51 1.44 -1.58
N PHE A 49 -7.29 0.12 -1.62
CA PHE A 49 -6.27 -0.54 -2.43
C PHE A 49 -6.87 -1.50 -3.46
N PRO A 50 -7.74 -1.05 -4.38
CA PRO A 50 -8.42 -1.93 -5.32
C PRO A 50 -7.41 -2.69 -6.18
N LYS A 51 -7.52 -4.04 -6.20
CA LYS A 51 -6.64 -4.93 -6.99
C LYS A 51 -5.14 -4.76 -6.66
N THR A 52 -4.83 -4.43 -5.40
CA THR A 52 -3.47 -4.14 -4.94
C THR A 52 -3.23 -4.80 -3.60
N LEU A 53 -2.08 -5.45 -3.45
CA LEU A 53 -1.51 -5.87 -2.17
C LEU A 53 -0.32 -4.99 -1.84
N VAL A 54 -0.14 -4.63 -0.58
CA VAL A 54 1.11 -4.05 -0.09
C VAL A 54 1.81 -5.07 0.78
N LEU A 55 3.02 -5.44 0.39
CA LEU A 55 3.87 -6.39 1.10
C LEU A 55 5.02 -5.64 1.77
N GLU A 56 5.29 -5.97 3.04
CA GLU A 56 6.38 -5.40 3.82
C GLU A 56 7.21 -6.50 4.48
N ASP A 57 8.56 -6.33 4.49
CA ASP A 57 9.50 -7.28 5.10
C ASP A 57 10.40 -6.66 6.19
N GLY A 58 10.08 -5.44 6.64
CA GLY A 58 10.90 -4.70 7.60
C GLY A 58 12.05 -3.89 6.97
N THR A 59 12.53 -4.24 5.77
CA THR A 59 13.51 -3.44 5.02
C THR A 59 12.85 -2.42 4.10
N GLY A 60 11.61 -2.68 3.71
CA GLY A 60 10.81 -1.83 2.83
C GLY A 60 9.44 -2.40 2.57
N GLY A 61 8.61 -1.62 1.89
CA GLY A 61 7.31 -2.03 1.38
C GLY A 61 7.23 -1.93 -0.14
N ILE A 62 6.34 -2.71 -0.75
CA ILE A 62 6.09 -2.68 -2.20
C ILE A 62 4.63 -2.97 -2.51
N GLU A 63 4.05 -2.20 -3.43
CA GLU A 63 2.73 -2.47 -4.00
C GLU A 63 2.84 -3.54 -5.09
N ILE A 64 1.95 -4.52 -5.04
CA ILE A 64 1.83 -5.61 -6.02
C ILE A 64 0.46 -5.51 -6.68
N LEU A 65 0.45 -5.26 -7.98
CA LEU A 65 -0.77 -5.10 -8.75
C LEU A 65 -1.26 -6.45 -9.27
N ALA A 66 -2.48 -6.85 -8.94
CA ALA A 66 -3.05 -8.14 -9.32
C ALA A 66 -4.49 -7.99 -9.80
N ASP A 67 -4.83 -8.62 -10.92
CA ASP A 67 -6.17 -8.52 -11.52
C ASP A 67 -7.12 -9.57 -10.93
N LEU A 68 -7.39 -9.44 -9.64
CA LEU A 68 -8.36 -10.25 -8.90
C LEU A 68 -9.29 -9.31 -8.13
N PRO A 69 -10.60 -9.52 -8.15
CA PRO A 69 -11.57 -8.60 -7.53
C PRO A 69 -11.62 -8.67 -6.00
N ASP A 70 -11.09 -9.72 -5.39
CA ASP A 70 -11.15 -9.97 -3.93
C ASP A 70 -9.83 -10.62 -3.49
N LEU A 71 -8.77 -9.80 -3.47
CA LEU A 71 -7.46 -10.24 -3.00
C LEU A 71 -7.46 -10.53 -1.50
N SER A 72 -8.28 -9.82 -0.74
CA SER A 72 -8.38 -9.93 0.71
C SER A 72 -8.87 -11.29 1.18
N HIS A 73 -9.63 -12.01 0.37
CA HIS A 73 -10.07 -13.37 0.67
C HIS A 73 -8.90 -14.36 0.80
N ASP A 74 -7.96 -14.31 -0.13
CA ASP A 74 -6.80 -15.22 -0.16
C ASP A 74 -5.58 -14.66 0.59
N TYR A 75 -5.45 -13.33 0.64
CA TYR A 75 -4.30 -12.60 1.19
C TYR A 75 -4.75 -11.62 2.28
N GLU A 76 -5.21 -12.18 3.41
CA GLU A 76 -5.67 -11.40 4.56
C GLU A 76 -4.57 -10.49 5.13
N LEU A 77 -4.99 -9.37 5.73
CA LEU A 77 -4.06 -8.47 6.44
C LEU A 77 -3.31 -9.25 7.54
N GLY A 78 -1.99 -9.08 7.57
CA GLY A 78 -1.12 -9.79 8.52
C GLY A 78 -0.70 -11.19 8.09
N CYS A 79 -1.18 -11.72 6.98
CA CYS A 79 -0.70 -13.00 6.49
C CYS A 79 0.73 -12.87 5.93
N SER A 80 1.54 -13.92 6.12
CA SER A 80 2.85 -14.04 5.49
C SER A 80 2.70 -14.51 4.04
N MET A 81 3.47 -13.91 3.14
CA MET A 81 3.42 -14.23 1.72
C MET A 81 4.81 -14.32 1.11
N THR A 82 4.97 -15.21 0.13
CA THR A 82 6.13 -15.29 -0.76
C THR A 82 5.71 -14.88 -2.16
N VAL A 83 6.47 -13.98 -2.78
CA VAL A 83 6.28 -13.55 -4.17
C VAL A 83 7.40 -14.08 -5.05
N LEU A 84 7.05 -14.85 -6.07
CA LEU A 84 7.97 -15.35 -7.09
C LEU A 84 8.11 -14.31 -8.19
N CYS A 85 9.25 -13.62 -8.22
CA CYS A 85 9.43 -12.39 -8.99
C CYS A 85 9.76 -12.65 -10.48
N ASN A 86 10.31 -13.82 -10.84
CA ASN A 86 10.69 -14.13 -12.22
C ASN A 86 9.51 -13.94 -13.19
N GLY A 87 9.75 -13.16 -14.25
CA GLY A 87 8.74 -12.86 -15.27
C GLY A 87 7.79 -11.69 -14.93
N LEU A 88 7.86 -11.16 -13.70
CA LEU A 88 7.21 -9.90 -13.32
C LEU A 88 8.10 -8.70 -13.68
N SER A 89 7.55 -7.52 -13.56
CA SER A 89 8.26 -6.24 -13.75
C SER A 89 8.15 -5.37 -12.52
N LEU A 90 9.21 -4.61 -12.25
CA LEU A 90 9.19 -3.44 -11.39
C LEU A 90 8.95 -2.21 -12.25
N GLY A 91 8.25 -1.23 -11.75
CA GLY A 91 8.00 0.01 -12.46
C GLY A 91 7.88 1.19 -11.53
N ASP A 92 8.43 2.32 -11.95
CA ASP A 92 8.33 3.59 -11.24
C ASP A 92 7.04 4.31 -11.64
N TYR A 93 6.10 4.41 -10.71
CA TYR A 93 4.85 5.14 -10.87
C TYR A 93 4.87 6.42 -10.04
N GLY A 94 5.36 7.49 -10.64
CA GLY A 94 5.44 8.80 -9.99
C GLY A 94 6.38 8.88 -8.79
N GLY A 95 7.45 8.07 -8.79
CA GLY A 95 8.44 7.97 -7.69
C GLY A 95 8.18 6.82 -6.71
N LYS A 96 7.11 6.05 -6.91
CA LYS A 96 6.80 4.85 -6.15
C LYS A 96 7.06 3.59 -6.99
N ILE A 97 7.89 2.70 -6.50
CA ILE A 97 8.16 1.43 -7.17
C ILE A 97 7.03 0.44 -6.90
N GLN A 98 6.41 -0.03 -7.97
CA GLN A 98 5.37 -1.05 -7.96
C GLN A 98 5.86 -2.32 -8.65
N MET A 99 5.25 -3.46 -8.35
CA MET A 99 5.46 -4.74 -9.02
C MET A 99 4.17 -5.23 -9.68
N GLY A 100 4.30 -5.76 -10.90
CA GLY A 100 3.17 -6.32 -11.63
C GLY A 100 3.63 -7.14 -12.82
N ALA A 101 2.74 -7.42 -13.75
CA ALA A 101 3.09 -8.00 -15.05
C ALA A 101 3.80 -6.96 -15.93
N PRO A 102 4.62 -7.39 -16.92
CA PRO A 102 5.11 -6.49 -17.96
C PRO A 102 3.94 -5.74 -18.62
N SER A 103 4.11 -4.43 -18.81
CA SER A 103 3.12 -3.57 -19.46
C SER A 103 3.48 -3.33 -20.92
N GLU A 104 2.47 -3.32 -21.78
CA GLU A 104 2.57 -2.88 -23.18
C GLU A 104 1.97 -1.47 -23.36
N GLY A 105 1.43 -0.89 -22.28
CA GLY A 105 0.78 0.43 -22.28
C GLY A 105 1.64 1.53 -21.67
N SER A 106 0.99 2.65 -21.33
CA SER A 106 1.62 3.84 -20.74
C SER A 106 1.99 3.69 -19.26
N TYR A 107 1.41 2.70 -18.56
CA TYR A 107 1.74 2.45 -17.15
C TYR A 107 3.03 1.63 -17.04
N PRO A 108 3.87 1.88 -16.02
CA PRO A 108 5.15 1.20 -15.86
C PRO A 108 5.03 -0.32 -15.69
N VAL A 109 3.94 -0.79 -15.06
CA VAL A 109 3.58 -2.20 -14.92
C VAL A 109 2.08 -2.40 -15.16
N ALA A 110 1.71 -3.60 -15.61
CA ALA A 110 0.32 -4.06 -15.69
C ALA A 110 -0.04 -4.88 -14.45
N ARG A 111 -1.34 -5.09 -14.20
CA ARG A 111 -1.78 -6.04 -13.17
C ARG A 111 -1.40 -7.46 -13.55
N ILE A 112 -1.00 -8.27 -12.58
CA ILE A 112 -0.77 -9.71 -12.78
C ILE A 112 -2.12 -10.32 -13.15
N PRO A 113 -2.27 -10.96 -14.33
CA PRO A 113 -3.53 -11.59 -14.75
C PRO A 113 -3.98 -12.67 -13.77
N ALA A 114 -5.29 -12.81 -13.56
CA ALA A 114 -5.88 -13.72 -12.56
C ALA A 114 -5.34 -15.16 -12.65
N GLU A 115 -5.19 -15.69 -13.88
CA GLU A 115 -4.67 -17.03 -14.15
C GLU A 115 -3.18 -17.21 -13.79
N ARG A 116 -2.45 -16.12 -13.58
CA ARG A 116 -1.03 -16.13 -13.20
C ARG A 116 -0.81 -15.89 -11.71
N ILE A 117 -1.80 -15.39 -10.98
CA ILE A 117 -1.64 -15.01 -9.58
C ILE A 117 -1.10 -16.18 -8.75
N ALA A 118 -1.70 -17.37 -8.83
CA ALA A 118 -1.25 -18.54 -8.08
C ALA A 118 0.18 -19.00 -8.41
N ARG A 119 0.71 -18.61 -9.58
CA ARG A 119 2.11 -18.86 -9.96
C ARG A 119 3.07 -17.94 -9.21
N HIS A 120 2.69 -16.69 -8.99
CA HIS A 120 3.57 -15.67 -8.44
C HIS A 120 3.33 -15.39 -6.96
N LEU A 121 2.08 -15.38 -6.52
CA LEU A 121 1.70 -15.02 -5.15
C LEU A 121 1.37 -16.28 -4.36
N ARG A 122 2.11 -16.53 -3.27
CA ARG A 122 1.92 -17.70 -2.42
C ARG A 122 1.77 -17.29 -0.97
N ARG A 123 0.58 -17.54 -0.42
CA ARG A 123 0.38 -17.42 1.02
C ARG A 123 1.19 -18.52 1.71
N ASN A 124 2.00 -18.14 2.69
CA ASN A 124 2.74 -19.09 3.50
C ASN A 124 1.80 -19.70 4.57
N SER A 125 2.09 -20.93 5.00
CA SER A 125 1.43 -21.51 6.16
C SER A 125 1.86 -20.75 7.42
N GLY A 126 0.96 -20.63 8.39
CA GLY A 126 1.22 -19.96 9.66
C GLY A 126 0.05 -19.08 10.11
N ASN A 127 0.17 -18.57 11.32
CA ASN A 127 -0.83 -17.67 11.88
C ASN A 127 -0.71 -16.29 11.24
N ILE A 128 -1.84 -15.58 11.15
CA ILE A 128 -1.88 -14.18 10.85
C ILE A 128 -1.16 -13.40 11.95
N GLY A 129 -0.14 -12.63 11.58
CA GLY A 129 0.61 -11.79 12.52
C GLY A 129 -0.08 -10.44 12.75
N GLY A 130 0.19 -9.82 13.89
CA GLY A 130 -0.17 -8.43 14.12
C GLY A 130 0.67 -7.51 13.21
N ARG A 131 0.01 -6.60 12.50
CA ARG A 131 0.70 -5.53 11.78
C ARG A 131 1.14 -4.47 12.80
N ILE A 132 2.43 -4.23 12.89
CA ILE A 132 3.00 -3.21 13.77
C ILE A 132 3.48 -2.06 12.93
N PRO A 133 2.82 -0.87 12.98
CA PRO A 133 3.24 0.27 12.18
C PRO A 133 4.55 0.87 12.70
N LEU A 134 5.36 1.37 11.79
CA LEU A 134 6.51 2.19 12.13
C LEU A 134 6.03 3.59 12.52
N THR A 135 6.29 4.03 13.76
CA THR A 135 5.93 5.39 14.19
C THR A 135 6.91 6.39 13.61
N LEU A 136 6.37 7.43 12.96
CA LEU A 136 7.11 8.48 12.27
C LEU A 136 6.61 9.87 12.67
N GLY A 137 7.49 10.86 12.61
CA GLY A 137 7.16 12.28 12.45
C GLY A 137 7.13 12.69 10.97
N PHE A 138 6.62 13.88 10.66
CA PHE A 138 6.63 14.36 9.26
C PHE A 138 8.04 14.66 8.76
N ASP A 139 8.99 14.95 9.64
CA ASP A 139 10.41 15.13 9.33
C ASP A 139 11.13 13.83 8.95
N ASP A 140 10.56 12.67 9.29
CA ASP A 140 11.16 11.35 9.01
C ASP A 140 10.84 10.84 7.59
N LEU A 141 10.01 11.57 6.82
CA LEU A 141 9.56 11.12 5.50
C LEU A 141 10.74 10.96 4.53
N ALA A 142 10.90 9.76 3.98
CA ALA A 142 11.99 9.44 3.08
C ALA A 142 11.59 8.35 2.08
N SER A 143 12.25 8.33 0.92
CA SER A 143 11.91 7.45 -0.20
C SER A 143 11.95 5.95 0.13
N HIS A 144 12.86 5.53 1.04
CA HIS A 144 12.95 4.13 1.47
C HIS A 144 11.75 3.67 2.33
N LEU A 145 10.96 4.62 2.87
CA LEU A 145 9.76 4.37 3.66
C LEU A 145 8.49 4.26 2.82
N ILE A 146 8.55 4.58 1.53
CA ILE A 146 7.40 4.47 0.63
C ILE A 146 6.90 3.03 0.56
N SER A 147 5.58 2.87 0.67
CA SER A 147 4.85 1.60 0.77
C SER A 147 5.03 0.87 2.12
N ARG A 148 5.58 1.52 3.17
CA ARG A 148 5.63 0.98 4.53
C ARG A 148 4.32 1.27 5.27
N TYR A 149 3.96 0.36 6.18
CA TYR A 149 2.89 0.57 7.14
C TYR A 149 3.40 1.44 8.28
N VAL A 150 2.81 2.62 8.43
CA VAL A 150 3.28 3.67 9.32
C VAL A 150 2.18 4.18 10.26
N ARG A 151 2.59 4.81 11.36
CA ARG A 151 1.74 5.52 12.32
C ARG A 151 2.25 6.93 12.50
N PHE A 152 1.35 7.89 12.41
CA PHE A 152 1.57 9.26 12.87
C PHE A 152 0.75 9.50 14.14
N ALA A 153 1.42 9.97 15.20
CA ALA A 153 0.82 10.28 16.49
C ALA A 153 0.82 11.80 16.74
N HIS A 154 -0.07 12.26 17.62
CA HIS A 154 -0.20 13.68 17.98
C HIS A 154 -0.58 14.59 16.80
N VAL A 155 -1.25 14.03 15.79
CA VAL A 155 -1.73 14.74 14.61
C VAL A 155 -3.21 15.11 14.75
N ARG A 156 -3.67 16.06 13.95
CA ARG A 156 -5.08 16.43 13.75
C ARG A 156 -5.35 16.61 12.27
N PHE A 157 -6.58 16.46 11.84
CA PHE A 157 -6.97 16.99 10.53
C PHE A 157 -7.00 18.53 10.57
N ALA A 158 -6.75 19.17 9.43
CA ALA A 158 -6.84 20.61 9.32
C ALA A 158 -8.19 21.10 9.85
N THR A 159 -8.19 22.20 10.62
CA THR A 159 -9.36 22.61 11.40
C THR A 159 -10.57 22.87 10.50
N GLU A 160 -10.35 23.41 9.31
CA GLU A 160 -11.38 23.70 8.30
C GLU A 160 -11.93 22.44 7.62
N GLU A 161 -11.24 21.31 7.74
CA GLU A 161 -11.65 20.02 7.16
C GLU A 161 -12.37 19.12 8.17
N GLN A 162 -12.26 19.39 9.46
CA GLN A 162 -12.88 18.57 10.50
C GLN A 162 -14.41 18.51 10.31
N GLY A 163 -14.97 17.31 10.35
CA GLY A 163 -16.38 17.07 10.10
C GLY A 163 -16.78 16.98 8.62
N LEU A 164 -15.90 17.37 7.68
CA LEU A 164 -16.11 17.06 6.28
C LEU A 164 -15.97 15.54 6.03
N PRO A 165 -16.59 14.99 5.00
CA PRO A 165 -16.37 13.58 4.65
C PRO A 165 -14.92 13.33 4.17
N PHE A 166 -14.45 12.09 4.28
CA PHE A 166 -13.14 11.72 3.73
C PHE A 166 -13.04 12.00 2.23
N CYS A 167 -14.11 11.74 1.46
CA CYS A 167 -14.20 12.08 0.06
C CYS A 167 -15.21 13.20 -0.18
N ASP A 168 -14.83 14.18 -0.98
CA ASP A 168 -15.78 15.15 -1.54
C ASP A 168 -16.73 14.44 -2.50
N ARG A 169 -17.84 15.09 -2.81
CA ARG A 169 -18.82 14.59 -3.76
C ARG A 169 -18.86 15.46 -5.01
N ASP A 170 -18.97 14.82 -6.14
CA ASP A 170 -19.28 15.50 -7.38
C ASP A 170 -20.61 16.25 -7.25
N PRO A 171 -20.67 17.56 -7.54
CA PRO A 171 -21.86 18.36 -7.32
C PRO A 171 -23.02 18.00 -8.27
N GLU A 172 -22.74 17.35 -9.39
CA GLU A 172 -23.77 16.97 -10.38
C GLU A 172 -24.30 15.57 -10.14
N SER A 173 -23.40 14.60 -9.96
CA SER A 173 -23.77 13.19 -9.79
C SER A 173 -23.99 12.77 -8.34
N GLY A 174 -23.40 13.50 -7.37
CA GLY A 174 -23.40 13.13 -5.96
C GLY A 174 -22.43 11.98 -5.61
N GLU A 175 -21.69 11.46 -6.58
CA GLU A 175 -20.75 10.37 -6.38
C GLU A 175 -19.47 10.85 -5.64
N PRO A 176 -18.86 10.02 -4.78
CA PRO A 176 -17.61 10.38 -4.12
C PRO A 176 -16.48 10.59 -5.15
N LEU A 177 -15.61 11.57 -4.89
CA LEU A 177 -14.44 11.88 -5.68
C LEU A 177 -13.15 11.50 -4.94
N PRO A 178 -12.07 11.13 -5.65
CA PRO A 178 -10.76 11.01 -5.03
C PRO A 178 -10.38 12.34 -4.36
N THR A 179 -10.09 12.32 -3.06
CA THR A 179 -9.94 13.56 -2.27
C THR A 179 -8.64 13.53 -1.48
N ASP A 180 -8.00 14.68 -1.36
CA ASP A 180 -6.88 14.94 -0.51
C ASP A 180 -7.35 15.73 0.72
N ARG A 181 -7.03 15.22 1.92
CA ARG A 181 -7.22 15.87 3.22
C ARG A 181 -5.87 16.10 3.85
N HIS A 182 -5.79 16.98 4.85
CA HIS A 182 -4.53 17.37 5.45
C HIS A 182 -4.46 16.99 6.92
N LEU A 183 -3.46 16.17 7.26
CA LEU A 183 -3.02 16.01 8.64
C LEU A 183 -2.05 17.14 8.98
N VAL A 184 -2.13 17.61 10.22
CA VAL A 184 -1.29 18.68 10.78
C VAL A 184 -0.69 18.17 12.07
N ASP A 185 0.60 18.27 12.23
CA ASP A 185 1.35 17.92 13.45
C ASP A 185 1.43 19.07 14.47
N ASP A 186 2.23 18.91 15.52
CA ASP A 186 2.46 19.94 16.52
C ASP A 186 3.31 21.11 16.01
N GLY A 187 4.13 20.90 14.98
CA GLY A 187 4.92 21.92 14.29
C GLY A 187 4.12 22.77 13.30
N ASN A 188 2.86 22.40 13.02
CA ASN A 188 2.01 22.88 11.93
C ASN A 188 2.51 22.46 10.52
N ASP A 189 3.37 21.46 10.43
CA ASP A 189 3.66 20.83 9.18
C ASP A 189 2.49 19.96 8.72
N THR A 190 2.38 19.73 7.42
CA THR A 190 1.22 19.06 6.83
C THR A 190 1.60 17.82 6.03
N LEU A 191 0.77 16.78 6.12
CA LEU A 191 0.84 15.57 5.31
C LEU A 191 -0.51 15.31 4.64
N VAL A 192 -0.51 15.03 3.34
CA VAL A 192 -1.72 14.67 2.60
C VAL A 192 -2.23 13.30 3.04
N VAL A 193 -3.54 13.19 3.27
CA VAL A 193 -4.27 11.92 3.36
C VAL A 193 -5.08 11.77 2.08
N ARG A 194 -4.63 10.88 1.20
CA ARG A 194 -5.32 10.55 -0.04
C ARG A 194 -6.37 9.48 0.21
N THR A 195 -7.62 9.73 -0.22
CA THR A 195 -8.71 8.76 -0.10
C THR A 195 -9.36 8.51 -1.46
N LEU A 196 -9.55 7.24 -1.80
CA LEU A 196 -10.25 6.83 -3.02
C LEU A 196 -11.76 6.72 -2.78
N PRO A 197 -12.59 7.03 -3.80
CA PRO A 197 -14.04 7.04 -3.67
C PRO A 197 -14.65 5.66 -3.39
N GLY A 198 -13.95 4.58 -3.73
CA GLY A 198 -14.39 3.20 -3.49
C GLY A 198 -14.15 2.68 -2.09
N CYS A 199 -13.53 3.47 -1.20
CA CYS A 199 -13.30 3.02 0.17
C CYS A 199 -14.59 3.06 1.01
N GLU A 200 -14.70 2.16 1.98
CA GLU A 200 -15.90 2.02 2.84
C GLU A 200 -16.19 3.27 3.67
N TYR A 201 -15.15 4.03 4.02
CA TYR A 201 -15.25 5.23 4.85
C TYR A 201 -15.30 6.55 4.05
N ALA A 202 -15.44 6.51 2.72
CA ALA A 202 -15.47 7.70 1.87
C ALA A 202 -16.43 8.80 2.36
N ASN A 203 -17.58 8.39 2.91
CA ASN A 203 -18.64 9.28 3.34
C ASN A 203 -18.63 9.60 4.85
N GLU A 204 -17.69 9.00 5.59
CA GLU A 204 -17.62 9.26 7.03
C GLU A 204 -16.95 10.60 7.32
N PRO A 205 -17.36 11.29 8.41
CA PRO A 205 -16.77 12.57 8.77
C PRO A 205 -15.33 12.40 9.29
N LEU A 206 -14.47 13.32 8.93
CA LEU A 206 -13.14 13.46 9.53
C LEU A 206 -13.27 13.72 11.03
N PRO A 207 -12.48 13.04 11.88
CA PRO A 207 -12.53 13.24 13.31
C PRO A 207 -12.05 14.65 13.70
N ALA A 208 -12.63 15.19 14.75
CA ALA A 208 -12.13 16.37 15.45
C ALA A 208 -11.06 15.96 16.47
N GLY A 209 -10.37 16.97 17.02
CA GLY A 209 -9.35 16.75 18.07
C GLY A 209 -8.03 16.24 17.54
N ARG A 210 -7.21 15.72 18.45
CA ARG A 210 -5.88 15.16 18.17
C ARG A 210 -5.86 13.67 18.44
N GLY A 211 -5.01 12.97 17.70
CA GLY A 211 -4.92 11.53 17.87
C GLY A 211 -3.78 10.91 17.09
N SER A 212 -4.00 9.68 16.69
CA SER A 212 -3.06 8.94 15.84
C SER A 212 -3.79 8.27 14.69
N ILE A 213 -3.06 8.05 13.61
CA ILE A 213 -3.56 7.47 12.37
C ILE A 213 -2.52 6.50 11.81
N ASN A 214 -2.99 5.33 11.36
CA ASN A 214 -2.16 4.35 10.69
C ASN A 214 -2.53 4.30 9.21
N GLY A 215 -1.54 3.99 8.36
CA GLY A 215 -1.76 3.83 6.93
C GLY A 215 -0.49 3.38 6.21
N ILE A 216 -0.57 3.35 4.90
CA ILE A 216 0.58 3.12 4.03
C ILE A 216 1.15 4.48 3.63
N LEU A 217 2.44 4.69 3.90
CA LEU A 217 3.13 5.87 3.37
C LEU A 217 3.22 5.73 1.85
N ASP A 218 2.64 6.66 1.16
CA ASP A 218 2.59 6.68 -0.29
C ASP A 218 3.32 7.93 -0.85
N TYR A 219 3.61 7.91 -2.14
CA TYR A 219 4.28 9.01 -2.82
C TYR A 219 3.82 9.09 -4.27
N PHE A 220 3.54 10.28 -4.73
CA PHE A 220 3.18 10.51 -6.11
C PHE A 220 3.65 11.89 -6.60
N ASN A 221 4.48 11.91 -7.65
CA ASN A 221 4.92 13.12 -8.35
C ASN A 221 5.44 14.25 -7.42
N GLY A 222 6.28 13.92 -6.46
CA GLY A 222 6.89 14.91 -5.55
C GLY A 222 6.20 15.05 -4.21
N THR A 223 5.03 14.44 -3.99
CA THR A 223 4.24 14.60 -2.78
C THR A 223 4.15 13.30 -2.00
N TYR A 224 4.56 13.32 -0.71
CA TYR A 224 4.25 12.27 0.23
C TYR A 224 2.78 12.35 0.64
N GLN A 225 2.16 11.19 0.77
CA GLN A 225 0.76 11.08 1.19
C GLN A 225 0.56 9.83 2.04
N LEU A 226 -0.45 9.83 2.89
CA LEU A 226 -0.87 8.67 3.65
C LEU A 226 -2.13 8.09 3.01
N ARG A 227 -2.16 6.76 2.84
CA ARG A 227 -3.35 6.02 2.43
C ARG A 227 -3.78 5.10 3.56
N ILE A 228 -5.00 5.31 4.06
CA ILE A 228 -5.54 4.58 5.23
C ILE A 228 -6.03 3.21 4.77
N VAL A 229 -5.63 2.14 5.47
CA VAL A 229 -6.05 0.78 5.06
C VAL A 229 -7.50 0.50 5.45
N ASN A 230 -7.85 0.69 6.73
CA ASN A 230 -9.13 0.28 7.28
C ASN A 230 -9.64 1.24 8.36
N ARG A 231 -9.38 2.54 8.23
CA ARG A 231 -9.75 3.56 9.22
C ARG A 231 -9.19 3.27 10.62
N GLU A 232 -7.94 2.88 10.71
CA GLU A 232 -7.21 2.70 11.97
C GLU A 232 -6.86 4.07 12.56
N LEU A 233 -7.85 4.72 13.15
CA LEU A 233 -7.80 6.06 13.74
C LEU A 233 -8.07 5.97 15.23
N ASP A 234 -7.31 6.75 16.00
CA ASP A 234 -7.48 6.91 17.44
C ASP A 234 -7.37 8.41 17.77
N PHE A 235 -8.50 9.12 17.64
CA PHE A 235 -8.61 10.55 17.88
C PHE A 235 -9.49 10.80 19.11
N ALA A 236 -8.96 11.56 20.05
CA ALA A 236 -9.75 12.05 21.17
C ALA A 236 -10.56 13.30 20.74
N PRO A 237 -11.82 13.41 21.14
CA PRO A 237 -12.65 14.58 20.85
C PRO A 237 -12.11 15.87 21.49
#